data_5eaa6852ac983b89c9f5765f42f35db8
#
_entry.id   5eaa6852ac983b89c9f5765f42f35db8
#
_cell.length_a   1.000
_cell.length_b   1.000
_cell.length_c   1.000
_cell.angle_alpha   90.00
_cell.angle_beta   90.00
_cell.angle_gamma   90.00
#
_symmetry.space_group_name_H-M   'P 1'
#
loop_
_entity.id
_entity.type
_entity.pdbx_description
1 polymer ?
#
loop_
_entity_poly.entity_id
_entity_poly.type
_entity_poly.pdbx_seq_one_letter_code
_entity_poly.pdbx_strand_id
1 'polypeptide(L)'
;MKKQQILYIHGGDAFSNYSNYLEYLKVIDISGLPDEPEPPKRWSKTLREDLGEDYEVFSPSMPNKLNAQYQEWKIWFERYFEYLHDDVVLIGWSLGGMFLAKYLVENDLPFKPKALFLLAAVYGDGSLLDESGEDGGDFLYDVTRLSEIFGKVGSVTIMHSKDDFVVPYEHALKYKAALPEATLLTFEDKNHFLVEEFPELLEKIREVAEK
;
A
#
# COMPACT_ATOMS: atom_id res chain seq x y z
N MET A 1 -10.78 -26.69 2.12
CA MET A 1 -10.89 -25.73 1.01
C MET A 1 -9.57 -24.96 0.92
N LYS A 2 -9.21 -24.44 -0.26
CA LYS A 2 -8.02 -23.59 -0.41
C LYS A 2 -8.31 -22.24 0.27
N LYS A 3 -7.39 -21.77 1.13
CA LYS A 3 -7.56 -20.47 1.81
C LYS A 3 -7.46 -19.33 0.81
N GLN A 4 -8.21 -18.25 1.01
CA GLN A 4 -8.02 -17.01 0.26
C GLN A 4 -6.72 -16.36 0.67
N GLN A 5 -5.82 -16.15 -0.29
CA GLN A 5 -4.54 -15.49 -0.02
C GLN A 5 -4.65 -13.97 -0.09
N ILE A 6 -3.99 -13.32 0.85
CA ILE A 6 -3.82 -11.87 0.93
C ILE A 6 -2.33 -11.58 1.00
N LEU A 7 -1.83 -10.69 0.15
CA LEU A 7 -0.49 -10.13 0.29
C LEU A 7 -0.60 -8.64 0.57
N TYR A 8 -0.21 -8.24 1.79
CA TYR A 8 -0.24 -6.86 2.26
C TYR A 8 1.17 -6.25 2.25
N ILE A 9 1.32 -5.14 1.54
CA ILE A 9 2.56 -4.35 1.48
C ILE A 9 2.35 -3.06 2.26
N HIS A 10 3.14 -2.89 3.33
CA HIS A 10 3.08 -1.72 4.21
C HIS A 10 3.66 -0.45 3.56
N GLY A 11 3.44 0.71 4.16
CA GLY A 11 4.03 1.99 3.78
C GLY A 11 5.52 2.11 4.13
N GLY A 12 6.10 3.22 3.77
CA GLY A 12 7.48 3.61 4.04
C GLY A 12 7.76 4.96 3.45
N ASP A 13 8.98 5.47 3.63
CA ASP A 13 9.45 6.76 3.15
C ASP A 13 10.50 6.52 2.05
N ALA A 14 10.50 7.34 1.00
CA ALA A 14 11.43 7.18 -0.12
C ALA A 14 11.97 8.55 -0.56
N PHE A 15 13.29 8.62 -0.75
CA PHE A 15 14.00 9.85 -1.07
C PHE A 15 14.87 9.67 -2.32
N SER A 16 14.75 10.56 -3.31
CA SER A 16 15.68 10.62 -4.47
C SER A 16 17.07 11.07 -4.03
N ASN A 17 17.16 11.85 -2.95
CA ASN A 17 18.40 12.44 -2.47
C ASN A 17 18.74 11.95 -1.07
N TYR A 18 19.86 11.27 -0.93
CA TYR A 18 20.34 10.77 0.35
C TYR A 18 20.56 11.88 1.39
N SER A 19 20.90 13.11 0.97
CA SER A 19 21.02 14.24 1.90
C SER A 19 19.68 14.63 2.52
N ASN A 20 18.59 14.57 1.75
CA ASN A 20 17.23 14.81 2.28
C ASN A 20 16.85 13.76 3.31
N TYR A 21 17.14 12.50 3.04
CA TYR A 21 16.97 11.43 4.03
C TYR A 21 17.77 11.68 5.33
N LEU A 22 19.01 12.17 5.24
CA LEU A 22 19.81 12.49 6.43
C LEU A 22 19.22 13.68 7.22
N GLU A 23 18.64 14.68 6.55
CA GLU A 23 17.92 15.77 7.22
C GLU A 23 16.62 15.27 7.87
N TYR A 24 15.88 14.40 7.17
CA TYR A 24 14.68 13.75 7.71
C TYR A 24 14.98 12.98 9.01
N LEU A 25 16.08 12.24 9.08
CA LEU A 25 16.48 11.51 10.29
C LEU A 25 16.74 12.40 11.51
N LYS A 26 16.97 13.72 11.33
CA LYS A 26 17.17 14.67 12.44
C LYS A 26 15.86 15.12 13.06
N VAL A 27 14.75 15.00 12.35
CA VAL A 27 13.46 15.56 12.71
C VAL A 27 12.35 14.53 12.91
N ILE A 28 12.51 13.31 12.36
CA ILE A 28 11.55 12.22 12.57
C ILE A 28 11.47 11.86 14.05
N ASP A 29 10.26 11.58 14.51
CA ASP A 29 10.03 11.12 15.87
C ASP A 29 10.77 9.82 16.14
N ILE A 30 11.50 9.80 17.26
CA ILE A 30 12.17 8.58 17.72
C ILE A 30 11.22 7.76 18.59
N SER A 31 11.31 6.46 18.53
CA SER A 31 10.54 5.51 19.32
C SER A 31 11.42 4.66 20.22
N GLY A 32 10.81 3.99 21.20
CA GLY A 32 11.54 3.10 22.10
C GLY A 32 12.18 3.83 23.29
N LEU A 33 11.69 5.01 23.63
CA LEU A 33 12.12 5.73 24.83
C LEU A 33 11.56 5.02 26.09
N PRO A 34 12.29 5.05 27.25
CA PRO A 34 11.93 4.27 28.43
C PRO A 34 10.52 4.49 28.99
N ASP A 35 10.00 5.71 28.86
CA ASP A 35 8.68 6.10 29.39
C ASP A 35 7.65 6.30 28.27
N GLU A 36 7.91 5.81 27.06
CA GLU A 36 6.99 5.91 25.94
C GLU A 36 5.83 4.92 26.13
N PRO A 37 4.58 5.34 25.96
CA PRO A 37 3.46 4.42 25.98
C PRO A 37 3.58 3.40 24.83
N GLU A 38 3.06 2.19 25.05
CA GLU A 38 3.01 1.20 23.96
C GLU A 38 2.29 1.83 22.76
N PRO A 39 2.84 1.65 21.56
CA PRO A 39 2.19 2.17 20.35
C PRO A 39 0.78 1.58 20.22
N PRO A 40 -0.21 2.37 19.79
CA PRO A 40 -1.57 1.89 19.65
C PRO A 40 -1.61 0.70 18.68
N LYS A 41 -2.46 -0.26 18.99
CA LYS A 41 -2.75 -1.37 18.06
C LYS A 41 -3.19 -0.79 16.73
N ARG A 42 -2.88 -1.48 15.66
CA ARG A 42 -3.26 -1.08 14.31
C ARG A 42 -3.83 -2.27 13.56
N TRP A 43 -4.88 -2.05 12.80
CA TRP A 43 -5.53 -3.05 11.95
C TRP A 43 -4.53 -3.89 11.12
N SER A 44 -3.45 -3.28 10.64
CA SER A 44 -2.45 -3.99 9.84
C SER A 44 -1.67 -5.06 10.60
N LYS A 45 -1.67 -5.02 11.93
CA LYS A 45 -1.07 -6.03 12.80
C LYS A 45 -2.03 -7.17 13.13
N THR A 46 -3.32 -6.86 13.17
CA THR A 46 -4.38 -7.83 13.49
C THR A 46 -5.07 -8.40 12.25
N LEU A 47 -4.76 -7.92 11.05
CA LEU A 47 -5.41 -8.28 9.78
C LEU A 47 -5.59 -9.79 9.61
N ARG A 48 -4.59 -10.60 9.98
CA ARG A 48 -4.67 -12.07 9.92
C ARG A 48 -5.70 -12.63 10.89
N GLU A 49 -5.71 -12.12 12.11
CA GLU A 49 -6.64 -12.55 13.17
C GLU A 49 -8.07 -12.13 12.82
N ASP A 50 -8.25 -10.91 12.34
CA ASP A 50 -9.55 -10.31 12.00
C ASP A 50 -10.21 -10.98 10.78
N LEU A 51 -9.41 -11.44 9.82
CA LEU A 51 -9.91 -12.19 8.67
C LEU A 51 -10.26 -13.65 9.04
N GLY A 52 -9.52 -14.27 9.97
CA GLY A 52 -9.78 -15.62 10.46
C GLY A 52 -9.13 -16.72 9.62
N GLU A 53 -9.49 -17.97 9.96
CA GLU A 53 -8.79 -19.18 9.48
C GLU A 53 -9.00 -19.49 7.98
N ASP A 54 -10.00 -18.93 7.34
CA ASP A 54 -10.26 -19.12 5.91
C ASP A 54 -9.30 -18.30 5.03
N TYR A 55 -8.50 -17.43 5.64
CA TYR A 55 -7.53 -16.58 4.96
C TYR A 55 -6.08 -16.94 5.31
N GLU A 56 -5.21 -16.76 4.32
CA GLU A 56 -3.75 -16.87 4.47
C GLU A 56 -3.13 -15.50 4.18
N VAL A 57 -2.68 -14.81 5.23
CA VAL A 57 -2.19 -13.44 5.12
C VAL A 57 -0.67 -13.41 5.15
N PHE A 58 -0.07 -12.88 4.09
CA PHE A 58 1.34 -12.56 3.97
C PHE A 58 1.52 -11.06 4.22
N SER A 59 2.36 -10.71 5.18
CA SER A 59 2.67 -9.31 5.53
C SER A 59 4.19 -9.14 5.66
N PRO A 60 4.92 -9.12 4.52
CA PRO A 60 6.36 -8.95 4.55
C PRO A 60 6.77 -7.64 5.21
N SER A 61 7.85 -7.67 5.99
CA SER A 61 8.56 -6.45 6.34
C SER A 61 9.46 -6.08 5.17
N MET A 62 9.09 -5.05 4.43
CA MET A 62 9.86 -4.58 3.28
C MET A 62 11.18 -3.96 3.73
N PRO A 63 12.29 -4.15 2.96
CA PRO A 63 13.61 -3.64 3.33
C PRO A 63 13.63 -2.10 3.44
N ASN A 64 14.47 -1.59 4.33
CA ASN A 64 14.83 -0.17 4.42
C ASN A 64 13.64 0.81 4.37
N LYS A 65 12.55 0.51 5.08
CA LYS A 65 11.28 1.24 4.99
C LYS A 65 11.37 2.76 5.24
N LEU A 66 12.41 3.26 5.92
CA LEU A 66 12.64 4.69 6.16
C LEU A 66 13.45 5.37 5.03
N ASN A 67 13.99 4.61 4.10
CA ASN A 67 14.65 5.07 2.89
C ASN A 67 14.53 3.98 1.85
N ALA A 68 13.30 3.68 1.48
CA ALA A 68 12.95 2.58 0.60
C ALA A 68 13.56 2.77 -0.79
N GLN A 69 13.98 1.65 -1.39
CA GLN A 69 14.48 1.60 -2.75
C GLN A 69 13.60 0.61 -3.54
N TYR A 70 13.07 1.03 -4.67
CA TYR A 70 12.13 0.23 -5.47
C TYR A 70 12.72 -1.14 -5.85
N GLN A 71 13.99 -1.17 -6.27
CA GLN A 71 14.63 -2.42 -6.69
C GLN A 71 14.76 -3.42 -5.52
N GLU A 72 15.00 -2.95 -4.30
CA GLU A 72 15.06 -3.80 -3.12
C GLU A 72 13.68 -4.38 -2.78
N TRP A 73 12.65 -3.54 -2.85
CA TRP A 73 11.27 -3.95 -2.64
C TRP A 73 10.80 -4.92 -3.71
N LYS A 74 11.18 -4.69 -4.98
CA LYS A 74 10.88 -5.60 -6.09
C LYS A 74 11.46 -6.99 -5.85
N ILE A 75 12.77 -7.08 -5.54
CA ILE A 75 13.42 -8.36 -5.25
C ILE A 75 12.72 -9.07 -4.08
N TRP A 76 12.41 -8.32 -3.02
CA TRP A 76 11.78 -8.88 -1.83
C TRP A 76 10.37 -9.39 -2.10
N PHE A 77 9.58 -8.63 -2.82
CA PHE A 77 8.22 -8.96 -3.25
C PHE A 77 8.19 -10.21 -4.14
N GLU A 78 9.08 -10.29 -5.13
CA GLU A 78 9.15 -11.41 -6.06
C GLU A 78 9.50 -12.74 -5.36
N ARG A 79 10.18 -12.72 -4.22
CA ARG A 79 10.45 -13.93 -3.42
C ARG A 79 9.21 -14.55 -2.82
N TYR A 80 8.11 -13.81 -2.71
CA TYR A 80 6.83 -14.36 -2.27
C TYR A 80 6.08 -15.12 -3.37
N PHE A 81 6.47 -14.99 -4.64
CA PHE A 81 5.76 -15.58 -5.76
C PHE A 81 5.67 -17.10 -5.70
N GLU A 82 6.69 -17.77 -5.16
CA GLU A 82 6.68 -19.22 -4.98
C GLU A 82 5.60 -19.72 -4.00
N TYR A 83 5.08 -18.81 -3.13
CA TYR A 83 4.05 -19.13 -2.14
C TYR A 83 2.64 -18.67 -2.57
N LEU A 84 2.57 -17.84 -3.61
CA LEU A 84 1.33 -17.24 -4.08
C LEU A 84 0.74 -18.03 -5.25
N HIS A 85 -0.54 -17.88 -5.42
CA HIS A 85 -1.26 -18.48 -6.53
C HIS A 85 -2.29 -17.51 -7.12
N ASP A 86 -2.93 -17.88 -8.21
CA ASP A 86 -4.07 -17.16 -8.77
C ASP A 86 -5.12 -16.88 -7.70
N ASP A 87 -5.82 -15.78 -7.88
CA ASP A 87 -6.85 -15.25 -6.97
C ASP A 87 -6.32 -14.61 -5.67
N VAL A 88 -5.00 -14.44 -5.49
CA VAL A 88 -4.48 -13.64 -4.38
C VAL A 88 -5.03 -12.22 -4.42
N VAL A 89 -5.36 -11.66 -3.25
CA VAL A 89 -5.70 -10.24 -3.10
C VAL A 89 -4.44 -9.47 -2.71
N LEU A 90 -4.11 -8.45 -3.50
CA LEU A 90 -3.00 -7.53 -3.22
C LEU A 90 -3.51 -6.30 -2.48
N ILE A 91 -2.86 -5.94 -1.39
CA ILE A 91 -3.18 -4.74 -0.61
C ILE A 91 -1.91 -3.92 -0.46
N GLY A 92 -1.92 -2.67 -0.93
CA GLY A 92 -0.83 -1.73 -0.75
C GLY A 92 -1.29 -0.51 0.04
N TRP A 93 -0.58 -0.18 1.12
CA TRP A 93 -0.84 0.99 1.95
C TRP A 93 0.26 2.04 1.76
N SER A 94 -0.15 3.31 1.54
CA SER A 94 0.79 4.43 1.37
C SER A 94 1.79 4.15 0.24
N LEU A 95 3.10 4.21 0.50
CA LEU A 95 4.16 3.81 -0.44
C LEU A 95 3.98 2.38 -0.97
N GLY A 96 3.43 1.46 -0.15
CA GLY A 96 3.12 0.09 -0.59
C GLY A 96 2.09 0.04 -1.72
N GLY A 97 1.14 0.97 -1.73
CA GLY A 97 0.19 1.14 -2.83
C GLY A 97 0.86 1.66 -4.10
N MET A 98 1.73 2.66 -3.97
CA MET A 98 2.55 3.17 -5.07
C MET A 98 3.47 2.10 -5.65
N PHE A 99 4.12 1.30 -4.78
CA PHE A 99 4.94 0.17 -5.18
C PHE A 99 4.16 -0.84 -6.03
N LEU A 100 2.99 -1.29 -5.57
CA LEU A 100 2.18 -2.25 -6.31
C LEU A 100 1.70 -1.67 -7.65
N ALA A 101 1.30 -0.40 -7.69
CA ALA A 101 0.90 0.28 -8.92
C ALA A 101 2.06 0.34 -9.93
N LYS A 102 3.25 0.81 -9.49
CA LYS A 102 4.46 0.82 -10.32
C LYS A 102 4.81 -0.58 -10.81
N TYR A 103 4.82 -1.57 -9.90
CA TYR A 103 5.17 -2.93 -10.25
C TYR A 103 4.25 -3.48 -11.34
N LEU A 104 2.95 -3.30 -11.20
CA LEU A 104 1.95 -3.77 -12.17
C LEU A 104 2.01 -3.03 -13.52
N VAL A 105 2.43 -1.77 -13.53
CA VAL A 105 2.66 -1.02 -14.79
C VAL A 105 3.90 -1.56 -15.51
N GLU A 106 4.98 -1.85 -14.80
CA GLU A 106 6.28 -2.15 -15.38
C GLU A 106 6.58 -3.64 -15.58
N ASN A 107 5.87 -4.53 -14.84
CA ASN A 107 6.16 -5.96 -14.83
C ASN A 107 4.88 -6.79 -14.95
N ASP A 108 5.03 -8.05 -15.32
CA ASP A 108 3.97 -9.05 -15.27
C ASP A 108 4.11 -9.92 -14.01
N LEU A 109 2.99 -10.41 -13.51
CA LEU A 109 2.94 -11.37 -12.41
C LEU A 109 2.84 -12.80 -12.97
N PRO A 110 3.46 -13.81 -12.33
CA PRO A 110 3.31 -15.21 -12.72
C PRO A 110 1.96 -15.83 -12.31
N PHE A 111 1.10 -15.06 -11.67
CA PHE A 111 -0.26 -15.40 -11.23
C PHE A 111 -1.20 -14.21 -11.50
N LYS A 112 -2.50 -14.45 -11.49
CA LYS A 112 -3.52 -13.42 -11.68
C LYS A 112 -4.17 -13.04 -10.36
N PRO A 113 -3.89 -11.84 -9.80
CA PRO A 113 -4.57 -11.37 -8.60
C PRO A 113 -6.07 -11.19 -8.82
N LYS A 114 -6.87 -11.59 -7.85
CA LYS A 114 -8.33 -11.38 -7.82
C LYS A 114 -8.69 -9.90 -7.68
N ALA A 115 -7.92 -9.19 -6.84
CA ALA A 115 -8.12 -7.76 -6.60
C ALA A 115 -6.83 -7.06 -6.19
N LEU A 116 -6.82 -5.75 -6.43
CA LEU A 116 -5.86 -4.78 -5.90
C LEU A 116 -6.58 -3.77 -5.03
N PHE A 117 -6.12 -3.59 -3.79
CA PHE A 117 -6.54 -2.53 -2.88
C PHE A 117 -5.43 -1.50 -2.75
N LEU A 118 -5.73 -0.24 -3.05
CA LEU A 118 -4.85 0.91 -2.88
C LEU A 118 -5.36 1.74 -1.70
N LEU A 119 -4.69 1.62 -0.54
CA LEU A 119 -5.09 2.25 0.71
C LEU A 119 -4.22 3.49 0.97
N ALA A 120 -4.82 4.69 1.00
CA ALA A 120 -4.08 5.94 1.19
C ALA A 120 -2.81 5.98 0.33
N ALA A 121 -2.91 5.50 -0.92
CA ALA A 121 -1.75 5.25 -1.78
C ALA A 121 -1.21 6.54 -2.39
N VAL A 122 0.10 6.70 -2.38
CA VAL A 122 0.79 7.79 -3.08
C VAL A 122 0.65 7.59 -4.60
N TYR A 123 0.25 8.64 -5.32
CA TYR A 123 0.20 8.61 -6.79
C TYR A 123 1.58 8.91 -7.38
N GLY A 124 2.03 8.09 -8.30
CA GLY A 124 3.42 8.01 -8.74
C GLY A 124 3.88 9.08 -9.75
N ASP A 125 3.29 10.28 -9.75
CA ASP A 125 3.61 11.38 -10.68
C ASP A 125 4.64 12.39 -10.13
N GLY A 126 5.20 12.15 -8.93
CA GLY A 126 6.13 13.07 -8.28
C GLY A 126 5.44 14.28 -7.63
N SER A 127 4.13 14.26 -7.47
CA SER A 127 3.39 15.38 -6.85
C SER A 127 3.38 15.32 -5.31
N LEU A 128 3.90 14.25 -4.71
CA LEU A 128 4.17 14.20 -3.28
C LEU A 128 5.50 14.90 -3.05
N LEU A 129 5.43 16.12 -2.55
CA LEU A 129 6.56 16.86 -2.00
C LEU A 129 6.08 17.39 -0.66
N ASP A 130 6.54 16.80 0.41
CA ASP A 130 6.26 17.29 1.74
C ASP A 130 7.44 18.09 2.31
N GLU A 131 7.24 18.72 3.47
CA GLU A 131 8.26 19.51 4.13
C GLU A 131 9.44 18.66 4.65
N SER A 132 9.29 17.32 4.71
CA SER A 132 10.34 16.39 5.09
C SER A 132 11.36 16.15 3.98
N GLY A 133 11.03 16.55 2.73
CA GLY A 133 11.81 16.29 1.53
C GLY A 133 11.62 14.88 0.96
N GLU A 134 10.59 14.14 1.44
CA GLU A 134 10.13 12.92 0.82
C GLU A 134 9.52 13.24 -0.55
N ASP A 135 9.95 12.55 -1.60
CA ASP A 135 9.54 12.82 -2.97
C ASP A 135 9.13 11.55 -3.75
N GLY A 136 9.00 10.42 -3.04
CA GLY A 136 8.69 9.12 -3.61
C GLY A 136 9.90 8.41 -4.25
N GLY A 137 11.07 9.01 -4.24
CA GLY A 137 12.32 8.38 -4.66
C GLY A 137 12.25 7.73 -6.04
N ASP A 138 12.77 6.52 -6.15
CA ASP A 138 12.74 5.71 -7.36
C ASP A 138 11.42 4.90 -7.54
N PHE A 139 10.39 5.19 -6.74
CA PHE A 139 9.05 4.60 -6.89
C PHE A 139 8.19 5.33 -7.93
N LEU A 140 8.60 6.46 -8.47
CA LEU A 140 7.92 7.16 -9.55
C LEU A 140 7.79 6.26 -10.80
N TYR A 141 6.70 6.40 -11.56
CA TYR A 141 6.44 5.61 -12.76
C TYR A 141 5.62 6.39 -13.79
N ASP A 142 5.53 5.84 -15.01
CA ASP A 142 4.69 6.42 -16.07
C ASP A 142 3.21 6.18 -15.76
N VAL A 143 2.60 7.18 -15.11
CA VAL A 143 1.19 7.14 -14.70
C VAL A 143 0.20 7.10 -15.88
N THR A 144 0.64 7.41 -17.10
CA THR A 144 -0.22 7.33 -18.30
C THR A 144 -0.54 5.89 -18.68
N ARG A 145 0.25 4.94 -18.18
CA ARG A 145 0.09 3.50 -18.39
C ARG A 145 -0.73 2.81 -17.29
N LEU A 146 -1.21 3.55 -16.29
CA LEU A 146 -1.84 2.97 -15.11
C LEU A 146 -3.08 2.12 -15.45
N SER A 147 -3.83 2.48 -16.51
CA SER A 147 -4.99 1.70 -16.97
C SER A 147 -4.65 0.26 -17.42
N GLU A 148 -3.38 -0.04 -17.73
CA GLU A 148 -2.93 -1.39 -18.08
C GLU A 148 -3.12 -2.39 -16.92
N ILE A 149 -3.22 -1.91 -15.67
CA ILE A 149 -3.45 -2.73 -14.48
C ILE A 149 -4.74 -3.54 -14.59
N PHE A 150 -5.80 -3.03 -15.23
CA PHE A 150 -7.05 -3.78 -15.43
C PHE A 150 -6.89 -5.07 -16.27
N GLY A 151 -5.86 -5.14 -17.11
CA GLY A 151 -5.50 -6.38 -17.81
C GLY A 151 -4.83 -7.43 -16.93
N LYS A 152 -4.33 -7.03 -15.75
CA LYS A 152 -3.48 -7.85 -14.88
C LYS A 152 -4.17 -8.27 -13.59
N VAL A 153 -5.20 -7.56 -13.13
CA VAL A 153 -5.95 -7.87 -11.90
C VAL A 153 -7.45 -7.94 -12.17
N GLY A 154 -8.19 -8.68 -11.35
CA GLY A 154 -9.64 -8.87 -11.52
C GLY A 154 -10.45 -7.61 -11.19
N SER A 155 -10.04 -6.85 -10.16
CA SER A 155 -10.69 -5.59 -9.77
C SER A 155 -9.72 -4.67 -9.03
N VAL A 156 -10.04 -3.36 -9.00
CA VAL A 156 -9.27 -2.36 -8.24
C VAL A 156 -10.19 -1.61 -7.31
N THR A 157 -9.78 -1.48 -6.05
CA THR A 157 -10.46 -0.67 -5.04
C THR A 157 -9.47 0.36 -4.48
N ILE A 158 -9.84 1.62 -4.52
CA ILE A 158 -9.11 2.75 -3.95
C ILE A 158 -9.83 3.14 -2.66
N MET A 159 -9.11 3.23 -1.56
CA MET A 159 -9.66 3.66 -0.26
C MET A 159 -8.81 4.82 0.25
N HIS A 160 -9.46 5.94 0.60
CA HIS A 160 -8.77 7.13 1.08
C HIS A 160 -9.66 7.97 1.98
N SER A 161 -9.07 8.63 2.98
CA SER A 161 -9.78 9.55 3.86
C SER A 161 -9.47 11.00 3.48
N LYS A 162 -10.47 11.88 3.58
CA LYS A 162 -10.30 13.29 3.23
C LYS A 162 -9.44 14.06 4.24
N ASP A 163 -9.38 13.56 5.46
CA ASP A 163 -8.57 14.10 6.56
C ASP A 163 -7.17 13.49 6.65
N ASP A 164 -6.73 12.78 5.59
CA ASP A 164 -5.38 12.22 5.51
C ASP A 164 -4.35 13.36 5.50
N PHE A 165 -3.54 13.40 6.56
CA PHE A 165 -2.52 14.43 6.77
C PHE A 165 -1.13 14.02 6.27
N VAL A 166 -0.98 12.79 5.73
CA VAL A 166 0.27 12.26 5.17
C VAL A 166 0.21 12.28 3.65
N VAL A 167 -0.82 11.65 3.08
CA VAL A 167 -1.03 11.62 1.62
C VAL A 167 -2.33 12.34 1.31
N PRO A 168 -2.26 13.52 0.67
CA PRO A 168 -3.46 14.31 0.34
C PRO A 168 -4.50 13.51 -0.45
N TYR A 169 -5.77 13.73 -0.17
CA TYR A 169 -6.90 13.03 -0.82
C TYR A 169 -6.90 13.16 -2.36
N GLU A 170 -6.26 14.19 -2.89
CA GLU A 170 -6.05 14.42 -4.32
C GLU A 170 -5.36 13.25 -5.02
N HIS A 171 -4.53 12.48 -4.30
CA HIS A 171 -3.90 11.27 -4.83
C HIS A 171 -4.94 10.20 -5.18
N ALA A 172 -5.97 10.01 -4.34
CA ALA A 172 -7.08 9.11 -4.65
C ALA A 172 -7.89 9.57 -5.87
N LEU A 173 -8.11 10.88 -6.02
CA LEU A 173 -8.79 11.44 -7.19
C LEU A 173 -7.98 11.22 -8.47
N LYS A 174 -6.65 11.38 -8.43
CA LYS A 174 -5.76 11.07 -9.55
C LYS A 174 -5.81 9.59 -9.92
N TYR A 175 -5.73 8.69 -8.93
CA TYR A 175 -5.92 7.25 -9.16
C TYR A 175 -7.28 6.96 -9.80
N LYS A 176 -8.37 7.53 -9.27
CA LYS A 176 -9.71 7.32 -9.81
C LYS A 176 -9.85 7.84 -11.24
N ALA A 177 -9.22 8.96 -11.57
CA ALA A 177 -9.22 9.51 -12.93
C ALA A 177 -8.45 8.61 -13.91
N ALA A 178 -7.30 8.06 -13.50
CA ALA A 178 -6.48 7.16 -14.30
C ALA A 178 -7.06 5.72 -14.37
N LEU A 179 -7.84 5.32 -13.37
CA LEU A 179 -8.49 4.02 -13.23
C LEU A 179 -10.02 4.18 -13.12
N PRO A 180 -10.71 4.55 -14.21
CA PRO A 180 -12.14 4.89 -14.15
C PRO A 180 -13.05 3.73 -13.73
N GLU A 181 -12.65 2.48 -13.95
CA GLU A 181 -13.38 1.29 -13.53
C GLU A 181 -13.14 0.90 -12.06
N ALA A 182 -12.13 1.47 -11.40
CA ALA A 182 -11.85 1.21 -10.00
C ALA A 182 -12.99 1.72 -9.11
N THR A 183 -13.30 0.98 -8.04
CA THR A 183 -14.18 1.49 -6.97
C THR A 183 -13.39 2.44 -6.08
N LEU A 184 -13.92 3.66 -5.87
CA LEU A 184 -13.37 4.62 -4.90
C LEU A 184 -14.27 4.64 -3.66
N LEU A 185 -13.69 4.31 -2.50
CA LEU A 185 -14.31 4.44 -1.19
C LEU A 185 -13.63 5.60 -0.44
N THR A 186 -14.43 6.60 -0.11
CA THR A 186 -13.99 7.82 0.55
C THR A 186 -14.44 7.82 2.00
N PHE A 187 -13.54 8.18 2.91
CA PHE A 187 -13.79 8.35 4.33
C PHE A 187 -13.61 9.82 4.71
N GLU A 188 -14.19 10.23 5.84
CA GLU A 188 -14.12 11.62 6.32
C GLU A 188 -13.16 11.77 7.50
N ASP A 189 -12.94 10.68 8.28
CA ASP A 189 -12.33 10.69 9.61
C ASP A 189 -11.43 9.48 9.91
N LYS A 190 -10.82 8.90 8.88
CA LYS A 190 -9.94 7.74 9.03
C LYS A 190 -8.45 8.09 8.94
N ASN A 191 -8.13 9.39 8.81
CA ASN A 191 -6.77 9.91 8.60
C ASN A 191 -5.97 9.07 7.57
N HIS A 192 -4.70 8.81 7.80
CA HIS A 192 -3.87 7.93 6.97
C HIS A 192 -4.10 6.43 7.26
N PHE A 193 -5.34 6.04 7.66
CA PHE A 193 -5.68 4.70 8.16
C PHE A 193 -4.81 4.25 9.34
N LEU A 194 -4.38 5.20 10.17
CA LEU A 194 -3.67 4.94 11.42
C LEU A 194 -4.65 4.57 12.55
N VAL A 195 -5.63 3.74 12.22
CA VAL A 195 -6.73 3.31 13.09
C VAL A 195 -6.46 1.94 13.69
N GLU A 196 -7.09 1.66 14.83
CA GLU A 196 -6.97 0.37 15.52
C GLU A 196 -7.69 -0.74 14.75
N GLU A 197 -8.90 -0.44 14.25
CA GLU A 197 -9.75 -1.38 13.50
C GLU A 197 -10.11 -0.79 12.14
N PHE A 198 -10.27 -1.66 11.13
CA PHE A 198 -10.68 -1.23 9.79
C PHE A 198 -11.74 -2.20 9.22
N PRO A 199 -12.96 -2.21 9.80
CA PRO A 199 -14.01 -3.14 9.43
C PRO A 199 -14.43 -3.01 7.97
N GLU A 200 -14.42 -1.80 7.39
CA GLU A 200 -14.79 -1.58 5.99
C GLU A 200 -13.80 -2.25 5.02
N LEU A 201 -12.52 -2.31 5.37
CA LEU A 201 -11.53 -3.06 4.59
C LEU A 201 -11.80 -4.56 4.67
N LEU A 202 -12.06 -5.10 5.88
CA LEU A 202 -12.36 -6.53 6.08
C LEU A 202 -13.61 -6.94 5.30
N GLU A 203 -14.67 -6.11 5.32
CA GLU A 203 -15.89 -6.34 4.55
C GLU A 203 -15.59 -6.42 3.06
N LYS A 204 -14.84 -5.46 2.51
CA LYS A 204 -14.48 -5.43 1.09
C LYS A 204 -13.60 -6.60 0.66
N ILE A 205 -12.69 -7.05 1.51
CA ILE A 205 -11.89 -8.26 1.25
C ILE A 205 -12.81 -9.48 1.16
N ARG A 206 -13.76 -9.63 2.09
CA ARG A 206 -14.73 -10.74 2.08
C ARG A 206 -15.64 -10.72 0.86
N GLU A 207 -16.19 -9.55 0.48
CA GLU A 207 -16.98 -9.37 -0.74
C GLU A 207 -16.24 -9.80 -2.02
N VAL A 208 -14.93 -9.53 -2.08
CA VAL A 208 -14.10 -9.95 -3.21
C VAL A 208 -13.84 -11.46 -3.16
N ALA A 209 -13.59 -12.02 -1.99
CA ALA A 209 -13.30 -13.44 -1.80
C ALA A 209 -14.47 -14.35 -2.23
N GLU A 210 -15.71 -13.90 -2.05
CA GLU A 210 -16.94 -14.65 -2.38
C GLU A 210 -17.28 -14.67 -3.89
N LYS A 211 -16.72 -13.79 -4.69
CA LYS A 211 -16.92 -13.72 -6.15
C LYS A 211 -16.00 -14.66 -6.92
#